data_edc22c3d64f9bf03d2ebb809c80eb56b
#
_entry.id   edc22c3d64f9bf03d2ebb809c80eb56b
#
_cell.length_a   1.000
_cell.length_b   1.000
_cell.length_c   1.000
_cell.angle_alpha   90.00
_cell.angle_beta   90.00
_cell.angle_gamma   90.00
#
_symmetry.space_group_name_H-M   'P 1'
#
loop_
_entity.id
_entity.type
_entity.pdbx_description
1 polymer ?
#
loop_
_entity_poly.entity_id
_entity_poly.type
_entity_poly.pdbx_seq_one_letter_code
_entity_poly.pdbx_strand_id
1 'polypeptide(L)'
;KEYTSVSELRYGRLMIMTDADNDGSHIKGLILNMIHYFWPSLLKLNFVVSMVTPIIKATKASQTKSFYTDSAFRTWYGDGKQGWKIKYYKGLGTSTSAEAREYFKKIQDLTVKFDVDTMTDDSIVLAFDKKKADARKSWLLENTAKDADQLEVPYGSVKQLDISDFVHKDLVNFSLADLKRSIAHMADGLKPSQRKVMYACF
;
A
#
# COMPACT_ATOMS: atom_id res chain seq x y z
N LYS A 1 3.09 -4.61 -27.70
CA LYS A 1 4.50 -4.35 -28.04
C LYS A 1 5.38 -4.81 -26.88
N GLU A 2 6.40 -5.60 -27.16
CA GLU A 2 7.44 -5.95 -26.19
C GLU A 2 8.54 -4.89 -26.21
N TYR A 3 9.00 -4.52 -25.02
CA TYR A 3 10.09 -3.58 -24.81
C TYR A 3 11.31 -4.32 -24.25
N THR A 4 12.46 -4.08 -24.84
CA THR A 4 13.75 -4.64 -24.37
C THR A 4 14.54 -3.61 -23.57
N SER A 5 14.21 -2.34 -23.71
CA SER A 5 14.84 -1.23 -22.99
C SER A 5 13.85 -0.10 -22.75
N VAL A 6 14.00 0.58 -21.62
CA VAL A 6 13.25 1.81 -21.31
C VAL A 6 13.65 3.01 -22.19
N SER A 7 14.78 2.93 -22.91
CA SER A 7 15.22 3.97 -23.86
C SER A 7 14.28 4.12 -25.06
N GLU A 8 13.45 3.12 -25.33
CA GLU A 8 12.40 3.18 -26.35
C GLU A 8 11.18 4.02 -25.92
N LEU A 9 11.13 4.40 -24.66
CA LEU A 9 10.01 5.14 -24.06
C LEU A 9 10.37 6.61 -23.94
N ARG A 10 9.33 7.45 -23.91
CA ARG A 10 9.48 8.90 -23.66
C ARG A 10 9.98 9.18 -22.23
N TYR A 11 9.65 8.31 -21.27
CA TYR A 11 10.06 8.41 -19.87
C TYR A 11 10.70 7.10 -19.43
N GLY A 12 11.80 7.18 -18.71
CA GLY A 12 12.57 6.00 -18.27
C GLY A 12 11.96 5.30 -17.06
N ARG A 13 10.98 5.91 -16.35
CA ARG A 13 10.39 5.34 -15.15
C ARG A 13 9.01 5.95 -14.86
N LEU A 14 8.11 5.12 -14.34
CA LEU A 14 6.82 5.52 -13.79
C LEU A 14 6.88 5.39 -12.26
N MET A 15 6.78 6.51 -11.53
CA MET A 15 6.73 6.52 -10.08
C MET A 15 5.29 6.71 -9.60
N ILE A 16 4.78 5.74 -8.86
CA ILE A 16 3.45 5.81 -8.25
C ILE A 16 3.59 6.54 -6.90
N MET A 17 2.82 7.60 -6.74
CA MET A 17 2.77 8.41 -5.52
C MET A 17 1.33 8.42 -5.02
N THR A 18 1.03 7.58 -4.06
CA THR A 18 -0.29 7.44 -3.43
C THR A 18 -0.20 7.66 -1.93
N ASP A 19 -1.33 7.87 -1.30
CA ASP A 19 -1.42 7.88 0.15
C ASP A 19 -0.94 6.55 0.74
N ALA A 20 -0.35 6.60 1.93
CA ALA A 20 0.15 5.41 2.62
C ALA A 20 -1.00 4.72 3.38
N ASP A 21 -2.05 4.36 2.65
CA ASP A 21 -3.24 3.67 3.16
C ASP A 21 -3.66 2.52 2.22
N ASN A 22 -4.69 1.79 2.61
CA ASN A 22 -5.18 0.66 1.84
C ASN A 22 -5.69 1.05 0.44
N ASP A 23 -6.32 2.22 0.30
CA ASP A 23 -6.80 2.71 -1.00
C ASP A 23 -5.62 3.06 -1.91
N GLY A 24 -4.53 3.61 -1.36
CA GLY A 24 -3.28 3.82 -2.08
C GLY A 24 -2.65 2.53 -2.58
N SER A 25 -2.73 1.45 -1.81
CA SER A 25 -2.29 0.11 -2.23
C SER A 25 -3.15 -0.44 -3.36
N HIS A 26 -4.45 -0.21 -3.33
CA HIS A 26 -5.33 -0.57 -4.44
C HIS A 26 -4.97 0.17 -5.74
N ILE A 27 -4.72 1.47 -5.68
CA ILE A 27 -4.30 2.27 -6.84
C ILE A 27 -2.98 1.73 -7.41
N LYS A 28 -2.00 1.40 -6.56
CA LYS A 28 -0.75 0.74 -6.99
C LYS A 28 -1.04 -0.57 -7.72
N GLY A 29 -1.89 -1.42 -7.15
CA GLY A 29 -2.29 -2.69 -7.74
C GLY A 29 -2.97 -2.54 -9.10
N LEU A 30 -3.86 -1.57 -9.26
CA LEU A 30 -4.52 -1.29 -10.54
C LEU A 30 -3.52 -0.85 -11.62
N ILE A 31 -2.54 -0.02 -11.27
CA ILE A 31 -1.49 0.41 -12.20
C ILE A 31 -0.59 -0.77 -12.58
N LEU A 32 -0.17 -1.58 -11.60
CA LEU A 32 0.61 -2.79 -11.87
C LEU A 32 -0.16 -3.76 -12.77
N ASN A 33 -1.44 -4.00 -12.52
CA ASN A 33 -2.29 -4.83 -13.37
C ASN A 33 -2.43 -4.27 -14.78
N MET A 34 -2.59 -2.95 -14.93
CA MET A 34 -2.66 -2.31 -16.25
C MET A 34 -1.35 -2.51 -17.04
N ILE A 35 -0.19 -2.29 -16.40
CA ILE A 35 1.11 -2.50 -17.05
C ILE A 35 1.32 -3.97 -17.37
N HIS A 36 0.96 -4.88 -16.45
CA HIS A 36 1.04 -6.32 -16.66
C HIS A 36 0.20 -6.76 -17.88
N TYR A 37 -1.01 -6.24 -18.02
CA TYR A 37 -1.91 -6.60 -19.10
C TYR A 37 -1.45 -6.07 -20.47
N PHE A 38 -1.03 -4.81 -20.56
CA PHE A 38 -0.69 -4.18 -21.84
C PHE A 38 0.78 -4.32 -22.21
N TRP A 39 1.69 -4.30 -21.22
CA TRP A 39 3.16 -4.23 -21.44
C TRP A 39 3.92 -5.01 -20.36
N PRO A 40 3.74 -6.33 -20.23
CA PRO A 40 4.36 -7.12 -19.17
C PRO A 40 5.90 -7.03 -19.17
N SER A 41 6.52 -6.81 -20.34
CA SER A 41 7.96 -6.60 -20.45
C SER A 41 8.47 -5.40 -19.66
N LEU A 42 7.65 -4.35 -19.45
CA LEU A 42 8.05 -3.17 -18.69
C LEU A 42 8.20 -3.45 -17.19
N LEU A 43 7.46 -4.40 -16.64
CA LEU A 43 7.65 -4.81 -15.24
C LEU A 43 9.03 -5.42 -15.03
N LYS A 44 9.51 -6.24 -15.98
CA LYS A 44 10.84 -6.84 -15.95
C LYS A 44 11.97 -5.83 -16.08
N LEU A 45 11.69 -4.63 -16.60
CA LEU A 45 12.66 -3.54 -16.75
C LEU A 45 12.69 -2.57 -15.56
N ASN A 46 12.05 -2.90 -14.43
CA ASN A 46 11.92 -2.02 -13.27
C ASN A 46 11.37 -0.62 -13.65
N PHE A 47 10.47 -0.58 -14.63
CA PHE A 47 9.87 0.67 -15.10
C PHE A 47 8.93 1.27 -14.06
N VAL A 48 8.23 0.43 -13.29
CA VAL A 48 7.28 0.88 -12.28
C VAL A 48 7.94 0.86 -10.90
N VAL A 49 7.84 1.98 -10.20
CA VAL A 49 8.32 2.13 -8.81
C VAL A 49 7.27 2.84 -7.96
N SER A 50 7.34 2.70 -6.66
CA SER A 50 6.49 3.44 -5.72
C SER A 50 7.31 4.33 -4.82
N MET A 51 6.82 5.53 -4.53
CA MET A 51 7.33 6.36 -3.44
C MET A 51 6.60 5.99 -2.16
N VAL A 52 7.37 5.69 -1.10
CA VAL A 52 6.84 5.36 0.22
C VAL A 52 7.10 6.52 1.16
N THR A 53 6.04 7.06 1.77
CA THR A 53 6.14 8.13 2.78
C THR A 53 5.84 7.57 4.17
N PRO A 54 6.39 8.17 5.23
CA PRO A 54 6.10 7.71 6.59
C PRO A 54 4.62 7.92 6.92
N ILE A 55 4.03 6.94 7.61
CA ILE A 55 2.67 7.03 8.17
C ILE A 55 2.67 7.74 9.53
N ILE A 56 3.78 7.67 10.26
CA ILE A 56 3.92 8.31 11.57
C ILE A 56 5.30 8.95 11.67
N LYS A 57 5.34 10.18 12.20
CA LYS A 57 6.58 10.81 12.67
C LYS A 57 6.45 11.14 14.15
N ALA A 58 7.48 10.77 14.90
CA ALA A 58 7.64 11.13 16.32
C ALA A 58 8.78 12.14 16.46
N THR A 59 8.52 13.27 17.11
CA THR A 59 9.50 14.34 17.31
C THR A 59 9.69 14.65 18.79
N LYS A 60 10.95 14.79 19.21
CA LYS A 60 11.31 15.22 20.56
C LYS A 60 12.56 16.12 20.48
N ALA A 61 12.41 17.39 20.83
CA ALA A 61 13.45 18.39 20.63
C ALA A 61 13.96 18.41 19.16
N SER A 62 15.24 18.14 18.93
CA SER A 62 15.84 18.07 17.60
C SER A 62 15.78 16.68 16.93
N GLN A 63 15.27 15.68 17.64
CA GLN A 63 15.22 14.31 17.12
C GLN A 63 13.89 14.05 16.41
N THR A 64 13.96 13.42 15.24
CA THR A 64 12.76 12.95 14.50
C THR A 64 12.94 11.49 14.12
N LYS A 65 11.93 10.67 14.41
CA LYS A 65 11.83 9.27 13.96
C LYS A 65 10.65 9.13 13.04
N SER A 66 10.85 8.45 11.91
CA SER A 66 9.82 8.16 10.92
C SER A 66 9.49 6.68 10.94
N PHE A 67 8.20 6.35 10.89
CA PHE A 67 7.71 4.98 10.85
C PHE A 67 6.84 4.81 9.60
N TYR A 68 7.09 3.71 8.91
CA TYR A 68 6.45 3.38 7.64
C TYR A 68 5.40 2.28 7.81
N THR A 69 5.35 1.66 9.00
CA THR A 69 4.40 0.62 9.38
C THR A 69 3.90 0.86 10.79
N ASP A 70 2.67 0.41 11.07
CA ASP A 70 2.07 0.57 12.40
C ASP A 70 2.74 -0.35 13.42
N SER A 71 3.14 -1.57 13.02
CA SER A 71 3.86 -2.51 13.87
C SER A 71 5.19 -1.95 14.36
N ALA A 72 5.98 -1.36 13.45
CA ALA A 72 7.25 -0.73 13.81
C ALA A 72 7.06 0.43 14.79
N PHE A 73 5.99 1.23 14.62
CA PHE A 73 5.66 2.30 15.57
C PHE A 73 5.25 1.73 16.93
N ARG A 74 4.35 0.74 16.98
CA ARG A 74 3.89 0.12 18.23
C ARG A 74 5.06 -0.50 19.00
N THR A 75 5.91 -1.25 18.32
CA THR A 75 7.10 -1.86 18.93
C THR A 75 8.03 -0.81 19.55
N TRP A 76 8.24 0.31 18.84
CA TRP A 76 9.07 1.40 19.35
C TRP A 76 8.39 2.17 20.49
N TYR A 77 7.06 2.42 20.38
CA TYR A 77 6.32 3.23 21.34
C TYR A 77 6.15 2.51 22.67
N GLY A 78 5.90 1.18 22.65
CA GLY A 78 5.69 0.34 23.85
C GLY A 78 4.58 0.91 24.74
N ASP A 79 4.84 0.97 26.03
CA ASP A 79 3.92 1.51 27.04
C ASP A 79 3.82 3.05 27.08
N GLY A 80 4.38 3.69 26.06
CA GLY A 80 4.38 5.14 25.91
C GLY A 80 5.77 5.77 26.02
N LYS A 81 5.99 6.81 25.23
CA LYS A 81 7.25 7.59 25.21
C LYS A 81 6.96 9.03 25.64
N GLN A 82 7.25 9.35 26.89
CA GLN A 82 7.04 10.71 27.41
C GLN A 82 7.85 11.76 26.66
N GLY A 83 7.21 12.89 26.39
CA GLY A 83 7.83 14.05 25.73
C GLY A 83 8.00 13.92 24.22
N TRP A 84 7.47 12.87 23.57
CA TRP A 84 7.44 12.76 22.13
C TRP A 84 6.11 13.28 21.57
N LYS A 85 6.19 14.16 20.58
CA LYS A 85 5.04 14.63 19.79
C LYS A 85 4.84 13.69 18.61
N ILE A 86 3.68 13.05 18.55
CA ILE A 86 3.34 12.09 17.48
C ILE A 86 2.48 12.81 16.45
N LYS A 87 2.84 12.68 15.16
CA LYS A 87 2.06 13.15 14.01
C LYS A 87 1.74 11.98 13.09
N TYR A 88 0.45 11.76 12.87
CA TYR A 88 -0.04 10.77 11.91
C TYR A 88 -0.27 11.42 10.55
N TYR A 89 0.12 10.72 9.50
CA TYR A 89 -0.06 11.13 8.11
C TYR A 89 -1.12 10.25 7.48
N LYS A 90 -2.32 10.78 7.34
CA LYS A 90 -3.45 10.07 6.72
C LYS A 90 -3.37 10.03 5.19
N GLY A 91 -2.57 10.90 4.61
CA GLY A 91 -2.37 10.99 3.18
C GLY A 91 -1.31 12.05 2.84
N LEU A 92 -0.96 12.15 1.56
CA LEU A 92 0.04 13.11 1.05
C LEU A 92 -0.30 14.56 1.40
N GLY A 93 -1.60 14.90 1.44
CA GLY A 93 -2.10 16.23 1.81
C GLY A 93 -1.84 16.63 3.27
N THR A 94 -1.48 15.68 4.14
CA THR A 94 -1.13 15.97 5.55
C THR A 94 0.32 16.48 5.69
N SER A 95 1.13 16.32 4.65
CA SER A 95 2.50 16.79 4.62
C SER A 95 2.57 18.29 4.31
N THR A 96 3.44 18.98 5.02
CA THR A 96 3.76 20.38 4.74
C THR A 96 4.68 20.49 3.52
N SER A 97 4.75 21.70 2.91
CA SER A 97 5.68 21.96 1.80
C SER A 97 7.15 21.71 2.17
N ALA A 98 7.53 21.92 3.44
CA ALA A 98 8.88 21.65 3.91
C ALA A 98 9.15 20.13 3.97
N GLU A 99 8.20 19.35 4.47
CA GLU A 99 8.26 17.87 4.49
C GLU A 99 8.29 17.30 3.07
N ALA A 100 7.49 17.83 2.16
CA ALA A 100 7.52 17.42 0.77
C ALA A 100 8.91 17.65 0.13
N ARG A 101 9.53 18.82 0.37
CA ARG A 101 10.90 19.10 -0.10
C ARG A 101 11.91 18.11 0.50
N GLU A 102 11.76 17.72 1.77
CA GLU A 102 12.61 16.70 2.39
C GLU A 102 12.45 15.35 1.70
N TYR A 103 11.21 14.92 1.40
CA TYR A 103 10.95 13.67 0.70
C TYR A 103 11.60 13.64 -0.69
N PHE A 104 11.46 14.72 -1.46
CA PHE A 104 12.09 14.80 -2.78
C PHE A 104 13.62 14.86 -2.73
N LYS A 105 14.22 15.44 -1.70
CA LYS A 105 15.68 15.39 -1.50
C LYS A 105 16.18 13.97 -1.22
N LYS A 106 15.35 13.14 -0.58
CA LYS A 106 15.65 11.74 -0.22
C LYS A 106 14.89 10.74 -1.09
N ILE A 107 14.47 11.13 -2.28
CA ILE A 107 13.57 10.33 -3.11
C ILE A 107 14.11 8.93 -3.41
N GLN A 108 15.43 8.77 -3.57
CA GLN A 108 16.05 7.46 -3.79
C GLN A 108 15.89 6.53 -2.57
N ASP A 109 15.93 7.10 -1.36
CA ASP A 109 15.74 6.34 -0.12
C ASP A 109 14.28 5.95 0.10
N LEU A 110 13.35 6.72 -0.46
CA LEU A 110 11.92 6.53 -0.36
C LEU A 110 11.33 5.77 -1.55
N THR A 111 12.16 5.35 -2.50
CA THR A 111 11.72 4.61 -3.68
C THR A 111 11.81 3.11 -3.44
N VAL A 112 10.72 2.40 -3.68
CA VAL A 112 10.63 0.94 -3.71
C VAL A 112 10.37 0.51 -5.15
N LYS A 113 11.19 -0.41 -5.67
CA LYS A 113 11.04 -1.02 -6.99
C LYS A 113 10.14 -2.24 -6.88
N PHE A 114 9.32 -2.47 -7.89
CA PHE A 114 8.56 -3.71 -8.03
C PHE A 114 9.34 -4.68 -8.91
N ASP A 115 9.60 -5.88 -8.39
CA ASP A 115 10.29 -6.95 -9.10
C ASP A 115 9.30 -8.04 -9.53
N VAL A 116 9.60 -8.65 -10.69
CA VAL A 116 8.84 -9.79 -11.21
C VAL A 116 9.48 -11.07 -10.69
N ASP A 117 8.68 -11.86 -10.01
CA ASP A 117 9.01 -13.20 -9.54
C ASP A 117 8.20 -14.29 -10.26
N THR A 118 8.41 -15.54 -9.94
CA THR A 118 7.73 -16.68 -10.57
C THR A 118 6.22 -16.72 -10.29
N MET A 119 5.76 -16.08 -9.21
CA MET A 119 4.36 -16.06 -8.78
C MET A 119 3.62 -14.78 -9.22
N THR A 120 4.30 -13.86 -9.89
CA THR A 120 3.74 -12.54 -10.27
C THR A 120 2.45 -12.68 -11.10
N ASP A 121 2.50 -13.49 -12.17
CA ASP A 121 1.37 -13.65 -13.09
C ASP A 121 0.15 -14.23 -12.36
N ASP A 122 0.35 -15.31 -11.60
CA ASP A 122 -0.71 -15.96 -10.83
C ASP A 122 -1.30 -15.01 -9.76
N SER A 123 -0.46 -14.24 -9.09
CA SER A 123 -0.86 -13.30 -8.04
C SER A 123 -1.70 -12.14 -8.60
N ILE A 124 -1.30 -11.56 -9.73
CA ILE A 124 -2.07 -10.49 -10.40
C ILE A 124 -3.39 -11.06 -10.93
N VAL A 125 -3.36 -12.22 -11.56
CA VAL A 125 -4.57 -12.89 -12.06
C VAL A 125 -5.52 -13.24 -10.91
N LEU A 126 -5.02 -13.75 -9.79
CA LEU A 126 -5.83 -14.00 -8.59
C LEU A 126 -6.52 -12.73 -8.10
N ALA A 127 -5.80 -11.61 -8.03
CA ALA A 127 -6.33 -10.37 -7.50
C ALA A 127 -7.35 -9.70 -8.45
N PHE A 128 -7.13 -9.74 -9.77
CA PHE A 128 -7.84 -8.86 -10.71
C PHE A 128 -8.67 -9.59 -11.78
N ASP A 129 -8.44 -10.88 -12.07
CA ASP A 129 -9.21 -11.56 -13.10
C ASP A 129 -10.64 -11.85 -12.63
N LYS A 130 -11.62 -11.42 -13.43
CA LYS A 130 -13.05 -11.67 -13.22
C LYS A 130 -13.36 -13.16 -13.03
N LYS A 131 -12.65 -14.05 -13.73
CA LYS A 131 -12.88 -15.51 -13.70
C LYS A 131 -12.37 -16.17 -12.41
N LYS A 132 -11.58 -15.47 -11.60
CA LYS A 132 -10.98 -15.99 -10.36
C LYS A 132 -11.74 -15.60 -9.08
N ALA A 133 -13.02 -15.28 -9.19
CA ALA A 133 -13.82 -14.82 -8.05
C ALA A 133 -13.83 -15.81 -6.88
N ASP A 134 -14.01 -17.12 -7.14
CA ASP A 134 -14.02 -18.14 -6.07
C ASP A 134 -12.64 -18.36 -5.44
N ALA A 135 -11.59 -18.40 -6.25
CA ALA A 135 -10.22 -18.48 -5.75
C ALA A 135 -9.86 -17.25 -4.88
N ARG A 136 -10.27 -16.06 -5.30
CA ARG A 136 -10.09 -14.83 -4.53
C ARG A 136 -10.86 -14.86 -3.20
N LYS A 137 -12.08 -15.41 -3.20
CA LYS A 137 -12.87 -15.61 -1.98
C LYS A 137 -12.15 -16.51 -0.98
N SER A 138 -11.61 -17.65 -1.42
CA SER A 138 -10.82 -18.55 -0.57
C SER A 138 -9.58 -17.85 -0.03
N TRP A 139 -8.82 -17.16 -0.90
CA TRP A 139 -7.65 -16.37 -0.53
C TRP A 139 -7.95 -15.30 0.55
N LEU A 140 -9.08 -14.60 0.43
CA LEU A 140 -9.47 -13.59 1.42
C LEU A 140 -9.87 -14.25 2.76
N LEU A 141 -10.59 -15.37 2.73
CA LEU A 141 -10.95 -16.11 3.94
C LEU A 141 -9.73 -16.59 4.70
N GLU A 142 -8.74 -17.16 4.02
CA GLU A 142 -7.48 -17.61 4.62
C GLU A 142 -6.71 -16.44 5.26
N ASN A 143 -6.73 -15.27 4.64
CA ASN A 143 -6.03 -14.10 5.18
C ASN A 143 -6.80 -13.39 6.31
N THR A 144 -8.09 -13.64 6.46
CA THR A 144 -8.87 -13.10 7.60
C THR A 144 -8.41 -13.66 8.94
N ALA A 145 -7.84 -14.86 8.96
CA ALA A 145 -7.32 -15.52 10.17
C ALA A 145 -5.89 -15.10 10.54
N LYS A 146 -5.20 -14.35 9.68
CA LYS A 146 -3.83 -13.89 9.93
C LYS A 146 -3.82 -12.60 10.76
N ASP A 147 -2.81 -12.48 11.60
CA ASP A 147 -2.54 -11.22 12.30
C ASP A 147 -2.12 -10.13 11.32
N ALA A 148 -2.51 -8.88 11.62
CA ALA A 148 -2.19 -7.73 10.77
C ALA A 148 -0.67 -7.58 10.51
N ASP A 149 0.16 -7.90 11.49
CA ASP A 149 1.62 -7.83 11.38
C ASP A 149 2.20 -8.86 10.37
N GLN A 150 1.51 -9.99 10.15
CA GLN A 150 1.90 -11.00 9.15
C GLN A 150 1.60 -10.55 7.71
N LEU A 151 0.67 -9.62 7.56
CA LEU A 151 0.26 -9.05 6.27
C LEU A 151 0.89 -7.66 6.02
N GLU A 152 1.92 -7.29 6.76
CA GLU A 152 2.56 -5.99 6.64
C GLU A 152 3.86 -6.08 5.83
N VAL A 153 4.00 -5.21 4.82
CA VAL A 153 5.27 -5.03 4.11
C VAL A 153 6.14 -4.09 4.94
N PRO A 154 7.39 -4.47 5.27
CA PRO A 154 8.28 -3.64 6.09
C PRO A 154 8.83 -2.45 5.30
N TYR A 155 7.95 -1.57 4.82
CA TYR A 155 8.31 -0.33 4.15
C TYR A 155 9.28 0.50 5.00
N GLY A 156 10.22 1.15 4.33
CA GLY A 156 11.30 1.88 4.99
C GLY A 156 12.60 1.08 5.13
N SER A 157 12.54 -0.26 5.16
CA SER A 157 13.71 -1.14 5.13
C SER A 157 13.91 -1.81 3.76
N VAL A 158 12.84 -2.03 3.01
CA VAL A 158 12.89 -2.66 1.67
C VAL A 158 13.08 -1.62 0.57
N LYS A 159 13.93 -1.95 -0.41
CA LYS A 159 14.15 -1.16 -1.64
C LYS A 159 13.59 -1.85 -2.88
N GLN A 160 13.35 -3.14 -2.78
CA GLN A 160 12.77 -3.99 -3.81
C GLN A 160 11.67 -4.83 -3.17
N LEU A 161 10.57 -5.01 -3.86
CA LEU A 161 9.42 -5.75 -3.41
C LEU A 161 8.90 -6.59 -4.57
N ASP A 162 8.84 -7.89 -4.37
CA ASP A 162 8.23 -8.79 -5.33
C ASP A 162 6.74 -8.46 -5.50
N ILE A 163 6.25 -8.48 -6.72
CA ILE A 163 4.85 -8.18 -7.02
C ILE A 163 3.93 -9.17 -6.34
N SER A 164 4.33 -10.43 -6.22
CA SER A 164 3.55 -11.43 -5.46
C SER A 164 3.45 -11.05 -3.98
N ASP A 165 4.55 -10.64 -3.36
CA ASP A 165 4.56 -10.17 -1.97
C ASP A 165 3.69 -8.91 -1.79
N PHE A 166 3.74 -7.98 -2.73
CA PHE A 166 2.84 -6.82 -2.73
C PHE A 166 1.37 -7.26 -2.75
N VAL A 167 0.99 -8.21 -3.60
CA VAL A 167 -0.39 -8.71 -3.69
C VAL A 167 -0.81 -9.39 -2.40
N HIS A 168 0.03 -10.28 -1.85
CA HIS A 168 -0.33 -11.13 -0.72
C HIS A 168 -0.15 -10.48 0.66
N LYS A 169 0.58 -9.35 0.77
CA LYS A 169 0.84 -8.65 2.03
C LYS A 169 0.25 -7.23 2.08
N ASP A 170 0.26 -6.49 0.97
CA ASP A 170 -0.21 -5.09 0.95
C ASP A 170 -1.62 -5.00 0.36
N LEU A 171 -1.82 -5.46 -0.89
CA LEU A 171 -3.09 -5.36 -1.59
C LEU A 171 -4.22 -6.16 -0.90
N VAL A 172 -3.90 -7.27 -0.25
CA VAL A 172 -4.89 -8.07 0.51
C VAL A 172 -5.54 -7.25 1.62
N ASN A 173 -4.79 -6.36 2.27
CA ASN A 173 -5.33 -5.48 3.33
C ASN A 173 -6.39 -4.52 2.81
N PHE A 174 -6.19 -3.98 1.59
CA PHE A 174 -7.25 -3.20 0.94
C PHE A 174 -8.50 -4.07 0.73
N SER A 175 -8.36 -5.26 0.18
CA SER A 175 -9.50 -6.15 -0.10
C SER A 175 -10.28 -6.50 1.16
N LEU A 176 -9.59 -6.80 2.26
CA LEU A 176 -10.22 -7.09 3.56
C LEU A 176 -10.91 -5.84 4.15
N ALA A 177 -10.29 -4.67 4.04
CA ALA A 177 -10.87 -3.41 4.51
C ALA A 177 -12.09 -3.01 3.68
N ASP A 178 -12.03 -3.20 2.35
CA ASP A 178 -13.13 -2.88 1.45
C ASP A 178 -14.34 -3.77 1.69
N LEU A 179 -14.16 -5.07 1.92
CA LEU A 179 -15.25 -5.95 2.32
C LEU A 179 -15.97 -5.44 3.57
N LYS A 180 -15.23 -4.98 4.57
CA LYS A 180 -15.83 -4.46 5.82
C LYS A 180 -16.62 -3.16 5.63
N ARG A 181 -16.20 -2.29 4.70
CA ARG A 181 -16.85 -0.98 4.48
C ARG A 181 -17.91 -0.99 3.37
N SER A 182 -17.80 -1.89 2.40
CA SER A 182 -18.61 -1.85 1.17
C SER A 182 -19.76 -2.84 1.19
N ILE A 183 -19.65 -3.94 1.95
CA ILE A 183 -20.73 -4.94 2.05
C ILE A 183 -21.70 -4.53 3.15
N ALA A 184 -22.99 -4.55 2.80
CA ALA A 184 -24.08 -4.30 3.74
C ALA A 184 -24.17 -5.40 4.80
N HIS A 185 -24.43 -5.03 6.05
CA HIS A 185 -24.56 -5.99 7.14
C HIS A 185 -25.84 -6.82 7.00
N MET A 186 -25.75 -8.12 7.28
CA MET A 186 -26.85 -9.08 7.08
C MET A 186 -28.09 -8.76 7.90
N ALA A 187 -27.94 -8.19 9.10
CA ALA A 187 -29.05 -7.94 10.02
C ALA A 187 -29.88 -6.70 9.66
N ASP A 188 -29.26 -5.63 9.17
CA ASP A 188 -29.90 -4.33 8.96
C ASP A 188 -29.75 -3.76 7.55
N GLY A 189 -29.00 -4.42 6.69
CA GLY A 189 -28.78 -3.99 5.30
C GLY A 189 -27.92 -2.72 5.17
N LEU A 190 -27.32 -2.22 6.25
CA LEU A 190 -26.56 -0.98 6.27
C LEU A 190 -25.05 -1.23 6.15
N LYS A 191 -24.37 -0.36 5.43
CA LYS A 191 -22.92 -0.24 5.49
C LYS A 191 -22.50 0.50 6.78
N PRO A 192 -21.26 0.31 7.29
CA PRO A 192 -20.80 0.98 8.52
C PRO A 192 -20.92 2.51 8.48
N SER A 193 -20.64 3.14 7.34
CA SER A 193 -20.80 4.59 7.17
C SER A 193 -22.28 5.03 7.28
N GLN A 194 -23.19 4.29 6.66
CA GLN A 194 -24.63 4.57 6.71
C GLN A 194 -25.15 4.46 8.15
N ARG A 195 -24.73 3.42 8.88
CA ARG A 195 -25.13 3.23 10.30
C ARG A 195 -24.64 4.37 11.18
N LYS A 196 -23.41 4.88 10.95
CA LYS A 196 -22.89 6.05 11.67
C LYS A 196 -23.70 7.31 11.39
N VAL A 197 -24.12 7.53 10.14
CA VAL A 197 -24.96 8.66 9.77
C VAL A 197 -26.33 8.56 10.45
N MET A 198 -26.98 7.39 10.37
CA MET A 198 -28.26 7.17 11.05
C MET A 198 -28.17 7.41 12.56
N TYR A 199 -27.14 6.86 13.21
CA TYR A 199 -26.92 7.09 14.64
C TYR A 199 -26.75 8.57 15.00
N ALA A 200 -26.09 9.34 14.13
CA ALA A 200 -25.90 10.78 14.36
C ALA A 200 -27.17 11.62 14.12
N CYS A 201 -28.17 11.05 13.45
CA CYS A 201 -29.47 11.73 13.24
C CYS A 201 -30.46 11.52 14.38
N PHE A 202 -30.22 10.55 15.26
CA PHE A 202 -31.02 10.31 16.47
C PHE A 202 -30.42 11.02 17.70
#